data_40593816f61d168035ec07d975235c2e
#
_entry.id   40593816f61d168035ec07d975235c2e
#
_cell.length_a   1.000
_cell.length_b   1.000
_cell.length_c   1.000
_cell.angle_alpha   90.00
_cell.angle_beta   90.00
_cell.angle_gamma   90.00
#
_symmetry.space_group_name_H-M   'P 1'
#
loop_
_entity.id
_entity.type
_entity.pdbx_description
1 polymer ?
#
loop_
_entity_poly.entity_id
_entity_poly.type
_entity_poly.pdbx_seq_one_letter_code
_entity_poly.pdbx_strand_id
1 'polypeptide(L)'
;MQFMLLAYDHGTDEGGLDRRLAAREAHIALGDKLVAEGHMLFGTAILDENDRMIGSMLILEYPSRAELDDWLKIEPYVVQDVWKTIEVKPVRVGPSFVGLHK
;
A
#
# COMPACT_ATOMS: atom_id res chain seq x y z
N MET A 1 -2.70 -14.63 -7.26
CA MET A 1 -2.20 -14.77 -5.87
C MET A 1 -2.46 -13.47 -5.12
N GLN A 2 -2.86 -13.60 -3.87
CA GLN A 2 -3.14 -12.44 -3.04
C GLN A 2 -2.00 -12.23 -2.04
N PHE A 3 -1.73 -10.98 -1.75
CA PHE A 3 -0.64 -10.57 -0.87
C PHE A 3 -1.10 -9.49 0.07
N MET A 4 -0.59 -9.53 1.30
CA MET A 4 -0.70 -8.42 2.24
C MET A 4 0.62 -7.65 2.22
N LEU A 5 0.55 -6.34 2.03
CA LEU A 5 1.68 -5.45 2.22
C LEU A 5 1.46 -4.68 3.51
N LEU A 6 2.46 -4.71 4.36
CA LEU A 6 2.50 -3.93 5.60
C LEU A 6 3.75 -3.05 5.55
N ALA A 7 3.55 -1.75 5.55
CA ALA A 7 4.65 -0.80 5.45
C ALA A 7 4.54 0.26 6.52
N TYR A 8 5.68 0.67 7.06
CA TYR A 8 5.75 1.79 7.99
C TYR A 8 6.61 2.89 7.41
N ASP A 9 6.14 4.12 7.60
CA ASP A 9 6.81 5.31 7.12
C ASP A 9 8.07 5.61 7.97
N HIS A 10 8.92 6.50 7.49
CA HIS A 10 9.91 7.14 8.34
C HIS A 10 9.18 7.90 9.46
N GLY A 11 9.83 8.06 10.61
CA GLY A 11 9.24 8.75 11.74
C GLY A 11 8.78 10.16 11.42
N THR A 12 7.76 10.64 12.13
CA THR A 12 7.23 11.99 11.92
C THR A 12 8.27 13.08 12.19
N ASP A 13 9.18 12.83 13.13
CA ASP A 13 10.33 13.69 13.44
C ASP A 13 11.43 13.61 12.36
N GLU A 14 11.38 12.61 11.49
CA GLU A 14 12.28 12.44 10.34
C GLU A 14 11.67 12.96 9.03
N GLY A 15 10.53 13.66 9.10
CA GLY A 15 9.83 14.18 7.93
C GLY A 15 8.97 13.14 7.21
N GLY A 16 8.69 11.99 7.85
CA GLY A 16 7.93 10.91 7.22
C GLY A 16 6.53 11.31 6.80
N LEU A 17 5.80 12.01 7.69
CA LEU A 17 4.43 12.45 7.38
C LEU A 17 4.44 13.49 6.25
N ASP A 18 5.39 14.41 6.25
CA ASP A 18 5.49 15.44 5.20
C ASP A 18 5.74 14.79 3.83
N ARG A 19 6.62 13.78 3.77
CA ARG A 19 6.87 13.04 2.52
C ARG A 19 5.63 12.27 2.07
N ARG A 20 4.92 11.67 3.00
CA ARG A 20 3.68 10.95 2.69
C ARG A 20 2.64 11.89 2.10
N LEU A 21 2.42 13.04 2.71
CA LEU A 21 1.46 14.03 2.22
C LEU A 21 1.86 14.57 0.84
N ALA A 22 3.15 14.77 0.60
CA ALA A 22 3.65 15.24 -0.68
C ALA A 22 3.47 14.19 -1.80
N ALA A 23 3.57 12.91 -1.48
CA ALA A 23 3.43 11.80 -2.44
C ALA A 23 1.99 11.30 -2.58
N ARG A 24 1.08 11.74 -1.71
CA ARG A 24 -0.24 11.13 -1.53
C ARG A 24 -1.12 11.21 -2.78
N GLU A 25 -1.12 12.33 -3.47
CA GLU A 25 -1.94 12.50 -4.68
C GLU A 25 -1.54 11.50 -5.77
N ALA A 26 -0.25 11.35 -6.01
CA ALA A 26 0.27 10.38 -6.99
C ALA A 26 -0.02 8.94 -6.55
N HIS A 27 0.11 8.64 -5.26
CA HIS A 27 -0.18 7.33 -4.69
C HIS A 27 -1.66 6.96 -4.89
N ILE A 28 -2.57 7.90 -4.60
CA ILE A 28 -4.02 7.65 -4.77
C ILE A 28 -4.36 7.47 -6.25
N ALA A 29 -3.78 8.27 -7.15
CA ALA A 29 -4.03 8.15 -8.57
C ALA A 29 -3.60 6.77 -9.11
N LEU A 30 -2.42 6.30 -8.71
CA LEU A 30 -1.98 4.94 -9.07
C LEU A 30 -2.88 3.88 -8.44
N GLY A 31 -3.27 4.08 -7.19
CA GLY A 31 -4.18 3.17 -6.48
C GLY A 31 -5.52 3.02 -7.18
N ASP A 32 -6.10 4.12 -7.64
CA ASP A 32 -7.37 4.09 -8.38
C ASP A 32 -7.25 3.27 -9.65
N LYS A 33 -6.13 3.40 -10.37
CA LYS A 33 -5.84 2.59 -11.55
C LYS A 33 -5.73 1.11 -11.20
N LEU A 34 -5.02 0.79 -10.12
CA LEU A 34 -4.83 -0.60 -9.69
C LEU A 34 -6.14 -1.23 -9.22
N VAL A 35 -7.01 -0.48 -8.58
CA VAL A 35 -8.36 -0.95 -8.23
C VAL A 35 -9.13 -1.31 -9.49
N ALA A 36 -9.12 -0.43 -10.49
CA ALA A 36 -9.82 -0.67 -11.75
C ALA A 36 -9.28 -1.88 -12.50
N GLU A 37 -7.97 -2.16 -12.37
CA GLU A 37 -7.31 -3.31 -13.00
C GLU A 37 -7.44 -4.61 -12.17
N GLY A 38 -8.00 -4.53 -10.97
CA GLY A 38 -8.16 -5.70 -10.10
C GLY A 38 -6.91 -6.09 -9.32
N HIS A 39 -5.90 -5.22 -9.26
CA HIS A 39 -4.65 -5.48 -8.55
C HIS A 39 -4.66 -5.00 -7.10
N MET A 40 -5.47 -4.01 -6.77
CA MET A 40 -5.59 -3.53 -5.39
C MET A 40 -7.01 -3.80 -4.89
N LEU A 41 -7.13 -4.64 -3.87
CA LEU A 41 -8.41 -5.06 -3.32
C LEU A 41 -8.85 -4.16 -2.17
N PHE A 42 -7.93 -3.82 -1.28
CA PHE A 42 -8.13 -2.89 -0.17
C PHE A 42 -6.86 -2.13 0.11
N GLY A 43 -7.02 -0.89 0.56
CA GLY A 43 -5.93 -0.07 1.03
C GLY A 43 -6.32 0.70 2.27
N THR A 44 -5.41 0.78 3.24
CA THR A 44 -5.61 1.50 4.50
C THR A 44 -4.37 2.30 4.85
N ALA A 45 -4.58 3.39 5.58
CA ALA A 45 -3.48 4.04 6.28
C ALA A 45 -3.46 3.55 7.72
N ILE A 46 -2.28 3.28 8.24
CA ILE A 46 -2.11 2.94 9.65
C ILE A 46 -1.96 4.26 10.41
N LEU A 47 -2.68 4.41 11.50
CA LEU A 47 -2.70 5.64 12.28
C LEU A 47 -2.00 5.43 13.62
N ASP A 48 -1.34 6.48 14.11
CA ASP A 48 -0.84 6.50 15.48
C ASP A 48 -1.96 6.94 16.46
N GLU A 49 -1.62 7.07 17.72
CA GLU A 49 -2.58 7.47 18.76
C GLU A 49 -3.13 8.89 18.61
N ASN A 50 -2.52 9.70 17.74
CA ASN A 50 -2.94 11.08 17.44
C ASN A 50 -3.60 11.19 16.05
N ASP A 51 -4.03 10.07 15.48
CA ASP A 51 -4.65 9.98 14.15
C ASP A 51 -3.75 10.44 12.99
N ARG A 52 -2.43 10.43 13.19
CA ARG A 52 -1.48 10.73 12.12
C ARG A 52 -1.15 9.46 11.36
N MET A 53 -1.08 9.55 10.03
CA MET A 53 -0.74 8.41 9.19
C MET A 53 0.75 8.07 9.35
N ILE A 54 1.03 6.82 9.73
CA ILE A 54 2.39 6.32 9.98
C ILE A 54 2.73 5.09 9.15
N GLY A 55 1.83 4.61 8.33
CA GLY A 55 2.06 3.41 7.55
C GLY A 55 0.90 3.08 6.65
N SER A 56 0.98 1.94 6.00
CA SER A 56 -0.04 1.43 5.08
C SER A 56 -0.20 -0.07 5.23
N MET A 57 -1.44 -0.55 5.08
CA MET A 57 -1.72 -1.96 4.91
C MET A 57 -2.58 -2.13 3.67
N LEU A 58 -2.09 -2.91 2.71
CA LEU A 58 -2.74 -3.13 1.43
C LEU A 58 -2.99 -4.62 1.23
N ILE A 59 -4.09 -4.95 0.55
CA ILE A 59 -4.33 -6.30 0.04
C ILE A 59 -4.30 -6.20 -1.49
N LEU A 60 -3.41 -6.99 -2.08
CA LEU A 60 -3.08 -6.91 -3.51
C LEU A 60 -3.32 -8.25 -4.18
N GLU A 61 -3.60 -8.21 -5.48
CA GLU A 61 -3.72 -9.40 -6.30
C GLU A 61 -2.83 -9.28 -7.54
N TYR A 62 -1.87 -10.19 -7.64
CA TYR A 62 -0.95 -10.27 -8.78
C TYR A 62 -0.73 -11.74 -9.14
N PRO A 63 -0.46 -12.05 -10.42
CA PRO A 63 -0.17 -13.44 -10.83
C PRO A 63 1.05 -14.02 -10.14
N SER A 64 2.01 -13.18 -9.73
CA SER A 64 3.25 -13.62 -9.08
C SER A 64 3.82 -12.54 -8.19
N ARG A 65 4.71 -12.93 -7.30
CA ARG A 65 5.48 -11.98 -6.48
C ARG A 65 6.35 -11.06 -7.33
N ALA A 66 6.88 -11.58 -8.44
CA ALA A 66 7.71 -10.78 -9.34
C ALA A 66 6.95 -9.60 -9.92
N GLU A 67 5.68 -9.78 -10.29
CA GLU A 67 4.84 -8.70 -10.81
C GLU A 67 4.50 -7.68 -9.72
N LEU A 68 4.29 -8.14 -8.50
CA LEU A 68 4.12 -7.23 -7.36
C LEU A 68 5.39 -6.41 -7.14
N ASP A 69 6.56 -7.04 -7.23
CA ASP A 69 7.83 -6.35 -7.08
C ASP A 69 8.04 -5.29 -8.18
N ASP A 70 7.56 -5.56 -9.39
CA ASP A 70 7.59 -4.57 -10.48
C ASP A 70 6.72 -3.35 -10.14
N TRP A 71 5.55 -3.57 -9.55
CA TRP A 71 4.71 -2.46 -9.07
C TRP A 71 5.41 -1.64 -7.99
N LEU A 72 6.12 -2.29 -7.06
CA LEU A 72 6.85 -1.56 -6.01
C LEU A 72 7.87 -0.57 -6.58
N LYS A 73 8.39 -0.83 -7.77
CA LYS A 73 9.37 0.06 -8.42
C LYS A 73 8.78 1.38 -8.89
N ILE A 74 7.45 1.44 -9.06
CA ILE A 74 6.75 2.64 -9.53
C ILE A 74 5.82 3.25 -8.49
N GLU A 75 5.62 2.58 -7.36
CA GLU A 75 4.75 3.08 -6.29
C GLU A 75 5.33 4.37 -5.71
N PRO A 76 4.56 5.49 -5.72
CA PRO A 76 5.08 6.78 -5.23
C PRO A 76 5.60 6.75 -3.80
N TYR A 77 5.00 5.95 -2.92
CA TYR A 77 5.47 5.85 -1.53
C TYR A 77 6.81 5.10 -1.41
N VAL A 78 7.17 4.30 -2.40
CA VAL A 78 8.51 3.71 -2.50
C VAL A 78 9.48 4.68 -3.17
N VAL A 79 9.09 5.23 -4.32
CA VAL A 79 9.93 6.11 -5.13
C VAL A 79 10.33 7.37 -4.36
N GLN A 80 9.41 7.92 -3.59
CA GLN A 80 9.63 9.15 -2.83
C GLN A 80 10.05 8.90 -1.37
N ASP A 81 10.46 7.67 -1.08
CA ASP A 81 11.03 7.29 0.22
C ASP A 81 10.09 7.59 1.40
N VAL A 82 8.80 7.29 1.24
CA VAL A 82 7.82 7.41 2.32
C VAL A 82 7.91 6.20 3.24
N TRP A 83 7.85 4.99 2.67
CA TRP A 83 7.93 3.73 3.42
C TRP A 83 9.38 3.41 3.78
N LYS A 84 9.65 3.30 5.07
CA LYS A 84 10.96 2.89 5.60
C LYS A 84 11.11 1.38 5.61
N THR A 85 10.05 0.67 6.01
CA THR A 85 10.03 -0.79 6.05
C THR A 85 8.84 -1.31 5.27
N ILE A 86 9.04 -2.41 4.53
CA ILE A 86 8.00 -3.03 3.72
C ILE A 86 8.05 -4.52 3.97
N GLU A 87 6.91 -5.10 4.35
CA GLU A 87 6.75 -6.53 4.51
C GLU A 87 5.63 -6.99 3.57
N VAL A 88 5.88 -8.06 2.81
CA VAL A 88 4.89 -8.64 1.91
C VAL A 88 4.73 -10.11 2.26
N LYS A 89 3.49 -10.53 2.48
CA LYS A 89 3.15 -11.92 2.79
C LYS A 89 2.07 -12.45 1.86
N PRO A 90 2.18 -13.71 1.41
CA PRO A 90 1.06 -14.33 0.71
C PRO A 90 -0.10 -14.53 1.68
N VAL A 91 -1.30 -14.20 1.22
CA VAL A 91 -2.54 -14.36 1.99
C VAL A 91 -3.64 -14.88 1.09
N ARG A 92 -4.76 -15.24 1.67
CA ARG A 92 -5.98 -15.57 0.93
C ARG A 92 -7.15 -14.84 1.57
N VAL A 93 -7.82 -14.03 0.76
CA VAL A 93 -9.05 -13.35 1.20
C VAL A 93 -10.09 -14.40 1.56
N GLY A 94 -10.71 -14.26 2.73
CA GLY A 94 -11.70 -15.22 3.19
C GLY A 94 -12.93 -15.28 2.27
N PRO A 95 -13.61 -16.44 2.17
CA PRO A 95 -14.74 -16.61 1.25
C PRO A 95 -15.85 -15.59 1.45
N SER A 96 -16.07 -15.13 2.68
CA SER A 96 -17.11 -14.16 2.99
C SER A 96 -16.83 -12.77 2.38
N PHE A 97 -15.59 -12.50 2.00
CA PHE A 97 -15.16 -11.19 1.51
C PHE A 97 -14.86 -11.17 0.03
N VAL A 98 -14.94 -12.33 -0.62
CA VAL A 98 -14.74 -12.41 -2.07
C VAL A 98 -15.84 -11.64 -2.78
N GLY A 99 -15.45 -10.67 -3.61
CA GLY A 99 -16.38 -9.86 -4.38
C GLY A 99 -16.79 -8.54 -3.76
N LEU A 100 -16.47 -8.29 -2.47
CA LEU A 100 -16.82 -7.01 -1.84
C LEU A 100 -16.10 -5.82 -2.48
N HIS A 101 -14.98 -6.08 -3.11
CA HIS A 101 -14.12 -5.09 -3.75
C HIS A 101 -14.25 -5.09 -5.28
N LYS A 102 -15.22 -5.80 -5.81
CA LYS A 102 -15.47 -5.91 -7.26
C LYS A 102 -16.56 -4.97 -7.73
#